data_82047dbc81e2eda868dfab606cd2d4c6
#
_entry.id   82047dbc81e2eda868dfab606cd2d4c6
#
_cell.length_a   1.000
_cell.length_b   1.000
_cell.length_c   1.000
_cell.angle_alpha   90.00
_cell.angle_beta   90.00
_cell.angle_gamma   90.00
#
_symmetry.space_group_name_H-M   'P 1'
#
loop_
_entity.id
_entity.type
_entity.pdbx_description
1 polymer ?
#
loop_
_entity_poly.entity_id
_entity_poly.type
_entity_poly.pdbx_seq_one_letter_code
_entity_poly.pdbx_strand_id
1 'polypeptide(L)'
;AFIVDLEAEKVLLLHHKKLDRWLQPGGHCDGETDTLEVAKKEVSEETGIVFSGFNREIFDLDIHTIPERKGIPEHLHYDVRYLFEVDSQIPFEANEESNDLKWIDFSDLKNYTSEVSILRMLEKI
;
A
#
# COMPACT_ATOMS: atom_id res chain seq x y z
N ALA A 1 -1.59 2.83 -1.60
CA ALA A 1 -1.32 3.79 -0.52
C ALA A 1 -0.04 3.43 0.22
N PHE A 2 0.82 4.40 0.47
CA PHE A 2 1.97 4.23 1.35
C PHE A 2 1.64 4.92 2.68
N ILE A 3 1.37 4.10 3.70
CA ILE A 3 0.87 4.57 4.98
C ILE A 3 2.01 4.56 5.98
N VAL A 4 2.35 5.73 6.51
CA VAL A 4 3.49 5.89 7.41
C VAL A 4 3.10 6.63 8.68
N ASP A 5 3.83 6.32 9.75
CA ASP A 5 3.91 7.15 10.95
C ASP A 5 5.33 7.74 10.95
N LEU A 6 5.44 8.99 10.55
CA LEU A 6 6.76 9.64 10.41
C LEU A 6 7.43 9.85 11.77
N GLU A 7 6.67 10.14 12.80
CA GLU A 7 7.21 10.36 14.14
C GLU A 7 7.76 9.06 14.75
N ALA A 8 7.02 7.96 14.59
CA ALA A 8 7.45 6.66 15.08
C ALA A 8 8.37 5.91 14.11
N GLU A 9 8.57 6.42 12.90
CA GLU A 9 9.37 5.82 11.84
C GLU A 9 8.89 4.40 11.50
N LYS A 10 7.59 4.29 11.21
CA LYS A 10 6.95 3.01 10.87
C LYS A 10 6.13 3.12 9.59
N VAL A 11 6.02 2.01 8.89
CA VAL A 11 5.16 1.84 7.71
C VAL A 11 4.17 0.72 7.96
N LEU A 12 2.93 0.91 7.50
CA LEU A 12 1.88 -0.12 7.61
C LEU A 12 1.84 -0.94 6.33
N LEU A 13 2.05 -2.23 6.46
CA LEU A 13 1.90 -3.19 5.36
C LEU A 13 0.86 -4.24 5.72
N LEU A 14 0.26 -4.82 4.68
CA LEU A 14 -0.63 -5.96 4.81
C LEU A 14 0.02 -7.22 4.25
N HIS A 15 -0.29 -8.36 4.87
CA HIS A 15 0.10 -9.65 4.33
C HIS A 15 -1.03 -10.18 3.43
N HIS A 16 -0.79 -10.16 2.12
CA HIS A 16 -1.78 -10.56 1.13
C HIS A 16 -1.94 -12.07 1.08
N LYS A 17 -3.18 -12.59 1.27
CA LYS A 17 -3.45 -14.03 1.33
C LYS A 17 -3.01 -14.79 0.08
N LYS A 18 -3.41 -14.30 -1.10
CA LYS A 18 -3.16 -15.00 -2.35
C LYS A 18 -1.70 -14.95 -2.79
N LEU A 19 -1.04 -13.82 -2.57
CA LEU A 19 0.33 -13.60 -3.01
C LEU A 19 1.37 -14.02 -1.98
N ASP A 20 0.94 -14.24 -0.75
CA ASP A 20 1.80 -14.60 0.39
C ASP A 20 2.98 -13.63 0.51
N ARG A 21 2.69 -12.33 0.44
CA ARG A 21 3.68 -11.26 0.52
C ARG A 21 3.16 -10.08 1.30
N TRP A 22 4.08 -9.33 1.88
CA TRP A 22 3.78 -8.06 2.53
C TRP A 22 3.76 -6.94 1.48
N LEU A 23 2.65 -6.26 1.37
CA LEU A 23 2.39 -5.23 0.36
C LEU A 23 1.77 -4.00 1.00
N GLN A 24 1.89 -2.86 0.31
CA GLN A 24 1.13 -1.67 0.67
C GLN A 24 -0.35 -1.87 0.33
N PRO A 25 -1.28 -1.27 1.09
CA PRO A 25 -2.71 -1.27 0.74
C PRO A 25 -2.97 -0.62 -0.60
N GLY A 26 -3.90 -1.16 -1.35
CA GLY A 26 -4.28 -0.62 -2.65
C GLY A 26 -5.25 -1.54 -3.38
N GLY A 27 -5.76 -1.07 -4.50
CA GLY A 27 -6.69 -1.82 -5.32
C GLY A 27 -6.81 -1.27 -6.73
N HIS A 28 -7.63 -1.92 -7.53
CA HIS A 28 -7.89 -1.53 -8.91
C HIS A 28 -8.80 -0.31 -8.97
N CYS A 29 -8.53 0.59 -9.92
CA CYS A 29 -9.37 1.78 -10.11
C CYS A 29 -10.73 1.46 -10.75
N ASP A 30 -10.81 0.38 -11.53
CA ASP A 30 -12.07 -0.09 -12.18
C ASP A 30 -12.81 1.02 -12.93
N GLY A 31 -12.05 1.85 -13.67
CA GLY A 31 -12.60 2.95 -14.44
C GLY A 31 -12.69 4.28 -13.71
N GLU A 32 -12.45 4.33 -12.41
CA GLU A 32 -12.38 5.59 -11.66
C GLU A 32 -11.11 6.35 -12.04
N THR A 33 -11.25 7.60 -12.45
CA THR A 33 -10.13 8.43 -12.89
C THR A 33 -9.46 9.19 -11.74
N ASP A 34 -10.16 9.37 -10.62
CA ASP A 34 -9.59 9.99 -9.42
C ASP A 34 -8.86 8.94 -8.59
N THR A 35 -7.59 8.74 -8.90
CA THR A 35 -6.76 7.71 -8.26
C THR A 35 -6.53 7.97 -6.77
N LEU A 36 -6.55 9.23 -6.33
CA LEU A 36 -6.46 9.55 -4.90
C LEU A 36 -7.69 9.05 -4.15
N GLU A 37 -8.89 9.24 -4.72
CA GLU A 37 -10.11 8.73 -4.09
C GLU A 37 -10.11 7.20 -4.01
N VAL A 38 -9.56 6.52 -5.02
CA VAL A 38 -9.38 5.06 -4.96
C VAL A 38 -8.44 4.68 -3.82
N ALA A 39 -7.30 5.35 -3.70
CA ALA A 39 -6.34 5.08 -2.61
C ALA A 39 -6.98 5.30 -1.24
N LYS A 40 -7.73 6.38 -1.05
CA LYS A 40 -8.43 6.69 0.21
C LYS A 40 -9.44 5.60 0.56
N LYS A 41 -10.21 5.15 -0.43
CA LYS A 41 -11.18 4.07 -0.27
C LYS A 41 -10.50 2.78 0.17
N GLU A 42 -9.41 2.41 -0.49
CA GLU A 42 -8.66 1.20 -0.16
C GLU A 42 -8.05 1.25 1.25
N VAL A 43 -7.53 2.39 1.67
CA VAL A 43 -7.05 2.55 3.05
C VAL A 43 -8.18 2.27 4.04
N SER A 44 -9.34 2.83 3.82
CA SER A 44 -10.50 2.63 4.70
C SER A 44 -10.97 1.17 4.70
N GLU A 45 -11.06 0.55 3.52
CA GLU A 45 -11.55 -0.83 3.40
C GLU A 45 -10.57 -1.86 3.94
N GLU A 46 -9.28 -1.70 3.66
CA GLU A 46 -8.27 -2.69 4.01
C GLU A 46 -7.70 -2.53 5.41
N THR A 47 -7.77 -1.36 5.99
CA THR A 47 -7.18 -1.09 7.32
C THR A 47 -8.18 -0.65 8.37
N GLY A 48 -9.35 -0.18 7.97
CA GLY A 48 -10.32 0.40 8.90
C GLY A 48 -9.87 1.70 9.57
N ILE A 49 -8.71 2.23 9.18
CA ILE A 49 -8.17 3.45 9.79
C ILE A 49 -8.93 4.66 9.27
N VAL A 50 -9.35 5.51 10.19
CA VAL A 50 -9.85 6.85 9.86
C VAL A 50 -8.65 7.79 9.87
N PHE A 51 -8.22 8.21 8.69
CA PHE A 51 -7.06 9.09 8.56
C PHE A 51 -7.49 10.54 8.38
N SER A 52 -6.67 11.47 8.84
CA SER A 52 -6.89 12.91 8.68
C SER A 52 -5.80 13.57 7.82
N GLY A 53 -4.65 12.92 7.69
CA GLY A 53 -3.51 13.44 6.93
C GLY A 53 -3.19 12.61 5.69
N PHE A 54 -3.21 13.26 4.54
CA PHE A 54 -2.76 12.66 3.28
C PHE A 54 -2.25 13.74 2.36
N ASN A 55 -1.36 13.36 1.46
CA ASN A 55 -0.86 14.26 0.43
C ASN A 55 -1.69 14.09 -0.84
N ARG A 56 -2.14 15.20 -1.42
CA ARG A 56 -2.92 15.20 -2.66
C ARG A 56 -2.05 14.97 -3.90
N GLU A 57 -0.75 15.13 -3.78
CA GLU A 57 0.18 14.91 -4.88
C GLU A 57 0.56 13.44 -5.00
N ILE A 58 0.83 13.01 -6.22
CA ILE A 58 1.34 11.65 -6.47
C ILE A 58 2.70 11.53 -5.78
N PHE A 59 2.83 10.53 -4.93
CA PHE A 59 4.07 10.28 -4.21
C PHE A 59 5.05 9.43 -4.99
N ASP A 60 4.53 8.40 -5.69
CA ASP A 60 5.35 7.46 -6.46
C ASP A 60 4.56 6.88 -7.62
N LEU A 61 5.26 6.50 -8.67
CA LEU A 61 4.71 5.79 -9.82
C LEU A 61 5.52 4.52 -10.06
N ASP A 62 4.84 3.43 -10.30
CA ASP A 62 5.48 2.18 -10.67
C ASP A 62 4.76 1.53 -11.83
N ILE A 63 5.53 0.89 -12.70
CA ILE A 63 4.99 0.14 -13.84
C ILE A 63 5.64 -1.23 -13.78
N HIS A 64 4.83 -2.28 -13.70
CA HIS A 64 5.36 -3.63 -13.67
C HIS A 64 4.51 -4.60 -14.50
N THR A 65 5.15 -5.65 -14.97
CA THR A 65 4.52 -6.67 -15.79
C THR A 65 3.79 -7.68 -14.93
N ILE A 66 2.51 -7.92 -15.26
CA ILE A 66 1.74 -9.02 -14.69
C ILE A 66 1.79 -10.16 -15.70
N PRO A 67 2.36 -11.32 -15.34
CA PRO A 67 2.44 -12.44 -16.26
C PRO A 67 1.07 -13.03 -16.57
N GLU A 68 0.94 -13.70 -17.71
CA GLU A 68 -0.27 -14.41 -18.08
C GLU A 68 -0.67 -15.40 -16.99
N ARG A 69 -1.94 -15.38 -16.63
CA ARG A 69 -2.49 -16.28 -15.62
C ARG A 69 -3.97 -16.52 -15.84
N LYS A 70 -4.37 -17.79 -15.80
CA LYS A 70 -5.79 -18.22 -15.88
C LYS A 70 -6.55 -17.59 -17.05
N GLY A 71 -5.94 -17.57 -18.23
CA GLY A 71 -6.55 -17.03 -19.43
C GLY A 71 -6.49 -15.51 -19.56
N ILE A 72 -5.92 -14.80 -18.59
CA ILE A 72 -5.69 -13.36 -18.68
C ILE A 72 -4.32 -13.15 -19.27
N PRO A 73 -4.20 -12.46 -20.43
CA PRO A 73 -2.89 -12.23 -21.08
C PRO A 73 -1.94 -11.41 -20.21
N GLU A 74 -0.65 -11.54 -20.49
CA GLU A 74 0.36 -10.65 -19.91
C GLU A 74 -0.01 -9.19 -20.16
N HIS A 75 0.12 -8.37 -19.12
CA HIS A 75 -0.20 -6.94 -19.20
C HIS A 75 0.62 -6.15 -18.20
N LEU A 76 0.57 -4.83 -18.33
CA LEU A 76 1.24 -3.90 -17.43
C LEU A 76 0.27 -3.38 -16.37
N HIS A 77 0.73 -3.30 -15.13
CA HIS A 77 0.08 -2.53 -14.07
C HIS A 77 0.77 -1.19 -13.92
N TYR A 78 -0.02 -0.14 -13.87
CA TYR A 78 0.43 1.22 -13.62
C TYR A 78 -0.05 1.59 -12.22
N ASP A 79 0.87 1.65 -11.28
CA ASP A 79 0.56 1.97 -9.89
C ASP A 79 0.76 3.45 -9.63
N VAL A 80 -0.30 4.12 -9.22
CA VAL A 80 -0.25 5.50 -8.76
C VAL A 80 -0.33 5.47 -7.24
N ARG A 81 0.69 5.97 -6.58
CA ARG A 81 0.87 5.81 -5.13
C ARG A 81 0.81 7.15 -4.42
N TYR A 82 0.09 7.17 -3.29
CA TYR A 82 -0.09 8.36 -2.46
C TYR A 82 0.42 8.11 -1.05
N LEU A 83 0.94 9.15 -0.42
CA LEU A 83 1.45 9.11 0.95
C LEU A 83 0.35 9.47 1.94
N PHE A 84 0.15 8.63 2.93
CA PHE A 84 -0.78 8.85 4.04
C PHE A 84 0.03 8.86 5.34
N GLU A 85 -0.14 9.93 6.12
CA GLU A 85 0.46 10.03 7.44
C GLU A 85 -0.58 9.67 8.48
N VAL A 86 -0.26 8.69 9.32
CA VAL A 86 -1.18 8.14 10.33
C VAL A 86 -0.40 7.91 11.62
N ASP A 87 -1.05 8.19 12.75
CA ASP A 87 -0.53 7.83 14.05
C ASP A 87 -0.65 6.32 14.25
N SER A 88 0.46 5.63 14.49
CA SER A 88 0.49 4.18 14.65
C SER A 88 -0.22 3.68 15.92
N GLN A 89 -0.64 4.58 16.81
CA GLN A 89 -1.47 4.24 17.96
C GLN A 89 -2.97 4.10 17.59
N ILE A 90 -3.38 4.56 16.40
CA ILE A 90 -4.75 4.43 15.94
C ILE A 90 -5.04 2.96 15.63
N PRO A 91 -6.14 2.39 16.16
CA PRO A 91 -6.50 1.00 15.86
C PRO A 91 -6.76 0.77 14.38
N PHE A 92 -6.42 -0.42 13.92
CA PHE A 92 -6.72 -0.88 12.57
C PHE A 92 -7.40 -2.24 12.62
N GLU A 93 -8.04 -2.62 11.51
CA GLU A 93 -8.71 -3.90 11.38
C GLU A 93 -8.51 -4.44 9.95
N ALA A 94 -7.88 -5.62 9.85
CA ALA A 94 -7.69 -6.28 8.56
C ALA A 94 -9.02 -6.79 8.00
N ASN A 95 -9.20 -6.69 6.67
CA ASN A 95 -10.35 -7.28 6.02
C ASN A 95 -10.07 -8.76 5.64
N GLU A 96 -11.04 -9.39 4.97
CA GLU A 96 -10.97 -10.82 4.62
C GLU A 96 -9.87 -11.18 3.61
N GLU A 97 -9.38 -10.21 2.84
CA GLU A 97 -8.38 -10.43 1.79
C GLU A 97 -6.95 -10.51 2.34
N SER A 98 -6.76 -10.08 3.58
CA SER A 98 -5.45 -10.03 4.24
C SER A 98 -5.37 -11.00 5.41
N ASN A 99 -4.21 -11.63 5.57
CA ASN A 99 -3.92 -12.44 6.74
C ASN A 99 -3.62 -11.58 7.95
N ASP A 100 -2.94 -10.45 7.74
CA ASP A 100 -2.48 -9.58 8.82
C ASP A 100 -2.20 -8.16 8.32
N LEU A 101 -2.22 -7.22 9.25
CA LEU A 101 -1.73 -5.86 9.08
C LEU A 101 -0.69 -5.61 10.14
N LYS A 102 0.42 -4.96 9.77
CA LYS A 102 1.50 -4.75 10.72
C LYS A 102 2.20 -3.42 10.47
N TRP A 103 2.41 -2.68 11.57
CA TRP A 103 3.33 -1.56 11.58
C TRP A 103 4.76 -2.09 11.67
N ILE A 104 5.59 -1.73 10.70
CA ILE A 104 6.96 -2.21 10.57
C ILE A 104 7.89 -1.02 10.69
N ASP A 105 8.90 -1.14 11.55
CA ASP A 105 9.92 -0.09 11.65
C ASP A 105 10.61 0.10 10.30
N PHE A 106 10.92 1.35 9.94
CA PHE A 106 11.63 1.65 8.69
C PHE A 106 12.93 0.84 8.58
N SER A 107 13.65 0.70 9.68
CA SER A 107 14.90 -0.05 9.72
C SER A 107 14.73 -1.55 9.50
N ASP A 108 13.52 -2.08 9.64
CA ASP A 108 13.21 -3.51 9.53
C ASP A 108 12.47 -3.86 8.23
N LEU A 109 12.14 -2.87 7.42
CA LEU A 109 11.32 -3.07 6.21
C LEU A 109 11.93 -4.11 5.26
N LYS A 110 13.24 -4.13 5.12
CA LYS A 110 13.95 -5.08 4.25
C LYS A 110 13.77 -6.54 4.64
N ASN A 111 13.41 -6.80 5.90
CA ASN A 111 13.13 -8.15 6.38
C ASN A 111 11.72 -8.64 6.02
N TYR A 112 10.85 -7.73 5.61
CA TYR A 112 9.46 -8.05 5.26
C TYR A 112 9.22 -8.05 3.76
N THR A 113 9.96 -7.25 3.01
CA THR A 113 9.80 -7.14 1.56
C THR A 113 11.13 -6.93 0.86
N SER A 114 11.26 -7.52 -0.32
CA SER A 114 12.36 -7.27 -1.24
C SER A 114 11.91 -6.44 -2.45
N GLU A 115 10.65 -6.01 -2.47
CA GLU A 115 10.08 -5.22 -3.57
C GLU A 115 10.78 -3.86 -3.66
N VAL A 116 11.55 -3.67 -4.74
CA VAL A 116 12.31 -2.44 -4.96
C VAL A 116 11.41 -1.21 -4.94
N SER A 117 10.21 -1.32 -5.50
CA SER A 117 9.28 -0.21 -5.56
C SER A 117 8.78 0.24 -4.18
N ILE A 118 8.65 -0.68 -3.24
CA ILE A 118 8.27 -0.35 -1.86
C ILE A 118 9.45 0.28 -1.12
N LEU A 119 10.63 -0.31 -1.25
CA LEU A 119 11.86 0.21 -0.63
C LEU A 119 12.19 1.60 -1.17
N ARG A 120 11.95 1.84 -2.45
CA ARG A 120 12.14 3.16 -3.08
C ARG A 120 11.25 4.22 -2.43
N MET A 121 10.01 3.89 -2.09
CA MET A 121 9.11 4.84 -1.43
C MET A 121 9.66 5.26 -0.07
N LEU A 122 10.23 4.34 0.68
CA LEU A 122 10.88 4.68 1.95
C LEU A 122 12.04 5.66 1.76
N GLU A 123 12.81 5.51 0.70
CA GLU A 123 13.94 6.40 0.39
C GLU A 123 13.51 7.85 0.11
N LYS A 124 12.25 8.06 -0.26
CA LYS A 124 11.71 9.40 -0.56
C LYS A 124 11.26 10.18 0.67
N ILE A 125 11.23 9.54 1.81
CA ILE A 125 10.77 10.15 3.07
C ILE A 125 11.86 10.98 3.76
#